data_4e1831addef4ec8cf207b8db168c3817
#
_entry.id   4e1831addef4ec8cf207b8db168c3817
#
_cell.length_a   1.000
_cell.length_b   1.000
_cell.length_c   1.000
_cell.angle_alpha   90.00
_cell.angle_beta   90.00
_cell.angle_gamma   90.00
#
_symmetry.space_group_name_H-M   'P 1'
#
loop_
_entity.id
_entity.type
_entity.pdbx_description
1 polymer ?
#
loop_
_entity_poly.entity_id
_entity_poly.type
_entity_poly.pdbx_seq_one_letter_code
_entity_poly.pdbx_strand_id
1 'polypeptide(L)'
;MKLINNLFRAITLFSSRLAIWFTLLFFFVTSNIFATDYTITVTAAGNSNYIFNSSGLQFTDSNDPDISVNVGDKLIFDATSNTLASHPFAIVSQLNSSNGYSSSNEVSGVTNNGENGVLITWDLTGVTPGEYFYVCVNHPEMRGKITVNAVTSGTDSDNDGVADDVDVDDDNDGILDTIEGTDDTDGDGTINSLDLDSDGDGCSDVVEAGYVDGDNDGLAGVSPFEVTSDGK
;
A
#
# COMPACT_ATOMS: atom_id res chain seq x y z
N MET A 1 29.08 63.22 0.82
CA MET A 1 28.77 62.30 -0.31
C MET A 1 29.37 60.90 -0.16
N LYS A 2 30.46 60.66 0.61
CA LYS A 2 31.01 59.29 0.84
C LYS A 2 30.28 58.45 1.91
N LEU A 3 29.54 59.08 2.85
CA LEU A 3 28.82 58.35 3.90
C LEU A 3 27.50 57.69 3.41
N ILE A 4 26.87 58.27 2.42
CA ILE A 4 25.57 57.76 1.89
C ILE A 4 25.78 56.49 1.02
N ASN A 5 26.90 56.40 0.28
CA ASN A 5 27.19 55.23 -0.56
C ASN A 5 27.59 53.98 0.25
N ASN A 6 28.07 54.12 1.48
CA ASN A 6 28.38 52.98 2.34
C ASN A 6 27.11 52.43 3.03
N LEU A 7 26.10 53.24 3.24
CA LEU A 7 24.83 52.78 3.82
C LEU A 7 24.01 51.96 2.82
N PHE A 8 23.99 52.38 1.55
CA PHE A 8 23.29 51.62 0.49
C PHE A 8 23.97 50.26 0.16
N ARG A 9 25.29 50.14 0.30
CA ARG A 9 25.99 48.88 0.14
C ARG A 9 25.76 47.90 1.30
N ALA A 10 25.51 48.40 2.52
CA ALA A 10 25.19 47.54 3.65
C ALA A 10 23.76 47.00 3.59
N ILE A 11 22.82 47.79 3.07
CA ILE A 11 21.39 47.39 2.95
C ILE A 11 21.21 46.35 1.84
N THR A 12 21.94 46.45 0.72
CA THR A 12 21.86 45.49 -0.38
C THR A 12 22.51 44.13 -0.06
N LEU A 13 23.50 44.10 0.86
CA LEU A 13 24.12 42.83 1.31
C LEU A 13 23.29 42.14 2.39
N PHE A 14 22.41 42.85 3.11
CA PHE A 14 21.53 42.24 4.12
C PHE A 14 20.25 41.63 3.52
N SER A 15 19.76 42.15 2.39
CA SER A 15 18.59 41.60 1.72
C SER A 15 18.85 40.30 0.94
N SER A 16 20.10 40.08 0.47
CA SER A 16 20.44 38.88 -0.28
C SER A 16 20.73 37.66 0.59
N ARG A 17 20.98 37.82 1.88
CA ARG A 17 21.21 36.71 2.81
C ARG A 17 19.94 36.30 3.59
N LEU A 18 18.92 37.13 3.63
CA LEU A 18 17.64 36.83 4.26
C LEU A 18 16.70 36.07 3.30
N ALA A 19 16.94 36.15 1.99
CA ALA A 19 16.15 35.42 0.98
C ALA A 19 16.56 33.95 0.78
N ILE A 20 17.68 33.51 1.36
CA ILE A 20 18.20 32.14 1.17
C ILE A 20 17.75 31.17 2.27
N TRP A 21 17.15 31.69 3.34
CA TRP A 21 16.68 30.84 4.46
C TRP A 21 15.18 30.54 4.44
N PHE A 22 14.44 30.99 3.42
CA PHE A 22 13.00 30.80 3.37
C PHE A 22 12.50 29.75 2.35
N THR A 23 13.41 29.01 1.71
CA THR A 23 13.03 28.07 0.63
C THR A 23 13.39 26.63 0.88
N LEU A 24 13.65 26.20 2.13
CA LEU A 24 13.80 24.76 2.39
C LEU A 24 13.18 24.36 3.73
N LEU A 25 11.91 24.73 3.93
CA LEU A 25 11.07 23.98 4.84
C LEU A 25 10.15 23.12 3.96
N PHE A 26 10.73 22.11 3.30
CA PHE A 26 9.98 20.97 2.83
C PHE A 26 9.46 20.27 4.09
N PHE A 27 8.21 20.53 4.43
CA PHE A 27 7.45 19.65 5.27
C PHE A 27 7.35 18.34 4.49
N PHE A 28 8.23 17.40 4.77
CA PHE A 28 7.88 16.01 4.59
C PHE A 28 6.71 15.75 5.54
N VAL A 29 5.49 15.94 5.05
CA VAL A 29 4.35 15.28 5.64
C VAL A 29 4.55 13.81 5.27
N THR A 30 5.22 13.06 6.12
CA THR A 30 5.12 11.61 6.11
C THR A 30 3.66 11.32 6.42
N SER A 31 2.86 11.11 5.40
CA SER A 31 1.52 10.56 5.57
C SER A 31 1.73 9.10 5.98
N ASN A 32 1.76 8.84 7.28
CA ASN A 32 1.54 7.47 7.75
C ASN A 32 0.19 7.05 7.20
N ILE A 33 0.17 6.16 6.23
CA ILE A 33 -1.06 5.58 5.71
C ILE A 33 -1.41 4.47 6.68
N PHE A 34 -2.18 4.80 7.72
CA PHE A 34 -2.77 3.77 8.58
C PHE A 34 -3.81 3.00 7.80
N ALA A 35 -3.84 1.69 8.01
CA ALA A 35 -4.93 0.84 7.55
C ALA A 35 -6.29 1.44 7.94
N THR A 36 -7.19 1.54 6.98
CA THR A 36 -8.49 2.20 7.17
C THR A 36 -9.63 1.23 6.91
N ASP A 37 -10.58 1.15 7.83
CA ASP A 37 -11.83 0.40 7.63
C ASP A 37 -12.85 1.27 6.89
N TYR A 38 -13.21 0.88 5.67
CA TYR A 38 -14.24 1.54 4.86
C TYR A 38 -15.55 0.78 4.91
N THR A 39 -16.60 1.41 5.44
CA THR A 39 -17.96 0.87 5.35
C THR A 39 -18.69 1.49 4.17
N ILE A 40 -19.25 0.65 3.32
CA ILE A 40 -19.97 1.00 2.10
C ILE A 40 -21.38 0.42 2.19
N THR A 41 -22.38 1.27 2.30
CA THR A 41 -23.76 0.82 2.21
C THR A 41 -24.11 0.56 0.74
N VAL A 42 -24.58 -0.64 0.45
CA VAL A 42 -24.93 -1.09 -0.90
C VAL A 42 -26.45 -1.24 -1.03
N THR A 43 -27.00 -0.65 -2.08
CA THR A 43 -28.41 -0.85 -2.50
C THR A 43 -28.43 -1.12 -4.01
N ALA A 44 -29.59 -1.48 -4.56
CA ALA A 44 -29.75 -1.71 -6.00
C ALA A 44 -30.83 -0.80 -6.61
N ALA A 45 -30.54 -0.28 -7.80
CA ALA A 45 -31.49 0.44 -8.65
C ALA A 45 -31.94 -0.46 -9.81
N GLY A 46 -32.97 -1.25 -9.59
CA GLY A 46 -33.41 -2.27 -10.56
C GLY A 46 -32.32 -3.31 -10.79
N ASN A 47 -32.14 -3.75 -12.04
CA ASN A 47 -31.16 -4.78 -12.42
C ASN A 47 -29.94 -4.18 -13.13
N SER A 48 -29.75 -2.86 -13.04
CA SER A 48 -28.73 -2.16 -13.85
C SER A 48 -27.54 -1.71 -13.03
N ASN A 49 -27.74 -1.29 -11.77
CA ASN A 49 -26.67 -0.70 -10.98
C ASN A 49 -26.78 -1.06 -9.50
N TYR A 50 -25.64 -1.22 -8.85
CA TYR A 50 -25.51 -0.99 -7.43
C TYR A 50 -25.42 0.51 -7.14
N ILE A 51 -25.93 0.93 -6.00
CA ILE A 51 -25.79 2.30 -5.50
C ILE A 51 -25.01 2.26 -4.21
N PHE A 52 -23.91 3.01 -4.16
CA PHE A 52 -23.01 3.04 -3.03
C PHE A 52 -23.09 4.36 -2.27
N ASN A 53 -23.08 4.25 -0.93
CA ASN A 53 -22.89 5.36 -0.01
C ASN A 53 -21.76 5.03 0.97
N SER A 54 -20.76 5.89 1.06
CA SER A 54 -19.66 5.78 2.00
C SER A 54 -19.05 7.16 2.29
N SER A 55 -19.00 7.54 3.57
CA SER A 55 -18.34 8.80 3.96
C SER A 55 -16.82 8.74 3.80
N GLY A 56 -16.21 7.58 4.06
CA GLY A 56 -14.77 7.39 3.94
C GLY A 56 -14.25 7.44 2.51
N LEU A 57 -15.03 6.87 1.56
CA LEU A 57 -14.72 6.91 0.12
C LEU A 57 -15.46 8.03 -0.63
N GLN A 58 -16.18 8.89 0.09
CA GLN A 58 -16.93 10.04 -0.45
C GLN A 58 -17.95 9.68 -1.54
N PHE A 59 -18.56 8.51 -1.43
CA PHE A 59 -19.69 8.12 -2.30
C PHE A 59 -21.01 8.62 -1.72
N THR A 60 -21.83 9.22 -2.58
CA THR A 60 -23.20 9.63 -2.27
C THR A 60 -24.08 9.23 -3.45
N ASP A 61 -24.97 8.24 -3.24
CA ASP A 61 -25.85 7.67 -4.27
C ASP A 61 -25.13 7.38 -5.60
N SER A 62 -23.89 6.89 -5.50
CA SER A 62 -23.02 6.66 -6.66
C SER A 62 -23.36 5.32 -7.31
N ASN A 63 -23.62 5.36 -8.63
CA ASN A 63 -23.92 4.17 -9.44
C ASN A 63 -22.63 3.46 -9.84
N ASP A 64 -22.47 2.20 -9.40
CA ASP A 64 -21.35 1.33 -9.74
C ASP A 64 -19.97 2.06 -9.74
N PRO A 65 -19.60 2.79 -8.66
CA PRO A 65 -18.37 3.58 -8.64
C PRO A 65 -17.14 2.68 -8.64
N ASP A 66 -16.08 3.15 -9.27
CA ASP A 66 -14.76 2.56 -9.06
C ASP A 66 -14.26 2.90 -7.64
N ILE A 67 -13.65 1.91 -6.98
CA ILE A 67 -13.10 2.00 -5.64
C ILE A 67 -11.57 2.01 -5.76
N SER A 68 -10.90 2.89 -5.01
CA SER A 68 -9.45 2.89 -4.87
C SER A 68 -9.10 2.85 -3.39
N VAL A 69 -8.34 1.85 -2.99
CA VAL A 69 -7.93 1.56 -1.60
C VAL A 69 -6.50 1.04 -1.59
N ASN A 70 -5.92 0.87 -0.42
CA ASN A 70 -4.55 0.41 -0.27
C ASN A 70 -4.48 -0.98 0.34
N VAL A 71 -3.39 -1.68 0.14
CA VAL A 71 -3.06 -2.87 0.92
C VAL A 71 -3.14 -2.53 2.41
N GLY A 72 -3.63 -3.45 3.24
CA GLY A 72 -3.84 -3.23 4.66
C GLY A 72 -5.18 -2.59 5.02
N ASP A 73 -5.86 -1.92 4.10
CA ASP A 73 -7.22 -1.40 4.34
C ASP A 73 -8.23 -2.55 4.52
N LYS A 74 -9.44 -2.22 4.99
CA LYS A 74 -10.55 -3.17 5.04
C LYS A 74 -11.79 -2.60 4.38
N LEU A 75 -12.38 -3.35 3.48
CA LEU A 75 -13.66 -3.05 2.85
C LEU A 75 -14.79 -3.84 3.53
N ILE A 76 -15.84 -3.13 3.95
CA ILE A 76 -17.05 -3.70 4.55
C ILE A 76 -18.22 -3.22 3.71
N PHE A 77 -18.77 -4.11 2.86
CA PHE A 77 -19.96 -3.84 2.08
C PHE A 77 -21.19 -4.27 2.88
N ASP A 78 -21.99 -3.30 3.29
CA ASP A 78 -23.29 -3.55 3.93
C ASP A 78 -24.33 -3.84 2.84
N ALA A 79 -24.45 -5.13 2.51
CA ALA A 79 -25.41 -5.65 1.55
C ALA A 79 -26.73 -6.14 2.22
N THR A 80 -27.06 -5.59 3.39
CA THR A 80 -28.26 -6.02 4.15
C THR A 80 -29.57 -5.45 3.60
N SER A 81 -29.52 -4.51 2.65
CA SER A 81 -30.71 -3.91 2.06
C SER A 81 -31.61 -4.95 1.36
N ASN A 82 -32.92 -4.85 1.56
CA ASN A 82 -33.89 -5.69 0.88
C ASN A 82 -33.96 -5.46 -0.64
N THR A 83 -33.40 -4.34 -1.15
CA THR A 83 -33.25 -4.09 -2.59
C THR A 83 -32.26 -5.07 -3.24
N LEU A 84 -31.45 -5.74 -2.45
CA LEU A 84 -30.44 -6.70 -2.90
C LEU A 84 -30.94 -8.16 -2.88
N ALA A 85 -32.23 -8.41 -2.60
CA ALA A 85 -32.75 -9.79 -2.46
C ALA A 85 -32.50 -10.70 -3.68
N SER A 86 -32.39 -10.13 -4.89
CA SER A 86 -32.02 -10.84 -6.13
C SER A 86 -30.67 -10.47 -6.70
N HIS A 87 -29.85 -9.75 -5.93
CA HIS A 87 -28.56 -9.19 -6.37
C HIS A 87 -27.42 -9.59 -5.42
N PRO A 88 -27.03 -10.89 -5.38
CA PRO A 88 -25.89 -11.31 -4.58
C PRO A 88 -24.64 -10.56 -5.02
N PHE A 89 -23.86 -10.08 -4.04
CA PHE A 89 -22.69 -9.25 -4.25
C PHE A 89 -21.43 -10.10 -4.11
N ALA A 90 -20.58 -10.12 -5.13
CA ALA A 90 -19.35 -10.87 -5.12
C ALA A 90 -18.13 -10.00 -5.48
N ILE A 91 -16.97 -10.32 -4.94
CA ILE A 91 -15.67 -9.78 -5.33
C ILE A 91 -14.90 -10.84 -6.08
N VAL A 92 -14.41 -10.50 -7.28
CA VAL A 92 -13.72 -11.41 -8.20
C VAL A 92 -12.38 -10.82 -8.63
N SER A 93 -11.39 -11.69 -8.87
CA SER A 93 -10.07 -11.31 -9.35
C SER A 93 -10.04 -10.95 -10.85
N GLN A 94 -11.02 -11.42 -11.61
CA GLN A 94 -11.19 -11.10 -13.03
C GLN A 94 -12.65 -11.27 -13.47
N LEU A 95 -13.05 -10.50 -14.46
CA LEU A 95 -14.38 -10.62 -15.04
C LEU A 95 -14.50 -11.83 -15.97
N ASN A 96 -15.59 -12.59 -15.83
CA ASN A 96 -15.96 -13.61 -16.82
C ASN A 96 -16.48 -12.93 -18.09
N SER A 97 -16.16 -13.48 -19.26
CA SER A 97 -16.51 -12.93 -20.55
C SER A 97 -18.02 -12.92 -20.86
N SER A 98 -18.81 -13.72 -20.17
CA SER A 98 -20.26 -13.88 -20.47
C SER A 98 -21.17 -13.05 -19.56
N ASN A 99 -20.90 -13.01 -18.24
CA ASN A 99 -21.76 -12.34 -17.27
C ASN A 99 -21.02 -11.57 -16.15
N GLY A 100 -19.70 -11.42 -16.27
CA GLY A 100 -18.88 -10.76 -15.28
C GLY A 100 -18.49 -11.66 -14.09
N TYR A 101 -19.38 -12.55 -13.64
CA TYR A 101 -19.17 -13.42 -12.49
C TYR A 101 -18.75 -14.83 -12.89
N SER A 102 -17.87 -15.42 -12.09
CA SER A 102 -17.59 -16.86 -12.02
C SER A 102 -17.12 -17.20 -10.62
N SER A 103 -17.66 -18.25 -10.04
CA SER A 103 -17.21 -18.73 -8.72
C SER A 103 -15.74 -19.18 -8.68
N SER A 104 -15.17 -19.52 -9.83
CA SER A 104 -13.73 -19.84 -9.94
C SER A 104 -12.84 -18.59 -9.85
N ASN A 105 -13.41 -17.40 -9.98
CA ASN A 105 -12.70 -16.12 -9.94
C ASN A 105 -12.98 -15.36 -8.65
N GLU A 106 -13.74 -15.92 -7.71
CA GLU A 106 -13.95 -15.31 -6.41
C GLU A 106 -12.63 -15.11 -5.67
N VAL A 107 -12.48 -13.92 -5.10
CA VAL A 107 -11.30 -13.59 -4.31
C VAL A 107 -11.32 -14.39 -3.01
N SER A 108 -10.23 -15.07 -2.72
CA SER A 108 -10.03 -15.78 -1.46
C SER A 108 -9.94 -14.79 -0.29
N GLY A 109 -10.42 -15.18 0.89
CA GLY A 109 -10.38 -14.34 2.10
C GLY A 109 -11.52 -13.32 2.21
N VAL A 110 -12.38 -13.19 1.20
CA VAL A 110 -13.61 -12.39 1.31
C VAL A 110 -14.67 -13.17 2.08
N THR A 111 -15.14 -12.61 3.19
CA THR A 111 -16.21 -13.21 4.00
C THR A 111 -17.56 -12.98 3.34
N ASN A 112 -18.42 -14.02 3.26
CA ASN A 112 -19.73 -14.01 2.63
C ASN A 112 -19.74 -13.60 1.15
N ASN A 113 -18.66 -13.92 0.43
CA ASN A 113 -18.54 -13.59 -0.99
C ASN A 113 -19.65 -14.26 -1.80
N GLY A 114 -20.31 -13.50 -2.69
CA GLY A 114 -21.42 -14.00 -3.51
C GLY A 114 -22.77 -14.09 -2.78
N GLU A 115 -22.89 -13.52 -1.60
CA GLU A 115 -24.11 -13.54 -0.78
C GLU A 115 -24.90 -12.22 -0.90
N ASN A 116 -26.11 -12.20 -0.34
CA ASN A 116 -26.93 -11.01 -0.14
C ASN A 116 -27.56 -11.01 1.25
N GLY A 117 -28.04 -9.85 1.71
CA GLY A 117 -28.66 -9.73 3.03
C GLY A 117 -27.68 -9.80 4.20
N VAL A 118 -26.37 -9.69 3.94
CA VAL A 118 -25.29 -9.84 4.92
C VAL A 118 -24.23 -8.76 4.73
N LEU A 119 -23.29 -8.66 5.68
CA LEU A 119 -22.05 -7.90 5.49
C LEU A 119 -21.07 -8.76 4.71
N ILE A 120 -20.48 -8.19 3.65
CA ILE A 120 -19.38 -8.79 2.90
C ILE A 120 -18.11 -8.04 3.30
N THR A 121 -17.11 -8.76 3.80
CA THR A 121 -15.90 -8.14 4.33
C THR A 121 -14.69 -8.67 3.61
N TRP A 122 -13.83 -7.75 3.20
CA TRP A 122 -12.53 -8.06 2.61
C TRP A 122 -11.44 -7.29 3.36
N ASP A 123 -10.58 -8.03 4.04
CA ASP A 123 -9.36 -7.53 4.66
C ASP A 123 -8.25 -7.56 3.61
N LEU A 124 -7.64 -6.42 3.36
CA LEU A 124 -6.64 -6.26 2.31
C LEU A 124 -5.21 -6.46 2.82
N THR A 125 -5.03 -6.92 4.05
CA THR A 125 -3.71 -7.27 4.59
C THR A 125 -3.12 -8.42 3.77
N GLY A 126 -1.95 -8.21 3.18
CA GLY A 126 -1.27 -9.20 2.32
C GLY A 126 -1.98 -9.51 1.00
N VAL A 127 -2.91 -8.66 0.58
CA VAL A 127 -3.55 -8.77 -0.75
C VAL A 127 -2.62 -8.18 -1.80
N THR A 128 -2.37 -8.93 -2.86
CA THR A 128 -1.54 -8.47 -3.98
C THR A 128 -2.13 -7.19 -4.59
N PRO A 129 -1.36 -6.10 -4.74
CA PRO A 129 -1.80 -4.90 -5.44
C PRO A 129 -2.27 -5.20 -6.87
N GLY A 130 -3.33 -4.51 -7.29
CA GLY A 130 -3.87 -4.75 -8.63
C GLY A 130 -5.33 -4.39 -8.80
N GLU A 131 -5.91 -4.83 -9.90
CA GLU A 131 -7.32 -4.62 -10.21
C GLU A 131 -8.17 -5.84 -9.86
N TYR A 132 -9.23 -5.59 -9.14
CA TYR A 132 -10.29 -6.52 -8.76
C TYR A 132 -11.63 -5.93 -9.17
N PHE A 133 -12.69 -6.70 -9.04
CA PHE A 133 -14.02 -6.25 -9.45
C PHE A 133 -15.07 -6.70 -8.44
N TYR A 134 -16.01 -5.82 -8.13
CA TYR A 134 -17.26 -6.25 -7.54
C TYR A 134 -18.29 -6.48 -8.63
N VAL A 135 -19.13 -7.48 -8.47
CA VAL A 135 -20.11 -7.92 -9.48
C VAL A 135 -21.39 -8.42 -8.82
N CYS A 136 -22.51 -8.28 -9.53
CA CYS A 136 -23.69 -9.04 -9.21
C CYS A 136 -23.61 -10.43 -9.83
N VAL A 137 -23.89 -11.47 -9.02
CA VAL A 137 -23.90 -12.86 -9.50
C VAL A 137 -24.90 -13.08 -10.63
N ASN A 138 -26.04 -12.35 -10.60
CA ASN A 138 -27.17 -12.56 -11.52
C ASN A 138 -27.25 -11.55 -12.67
N HIS A 139 -26.64 -10.34 -12.54
CA HIS A 139 -26.85 -9.24 -13.49
C HIS A 139 -25.51 -8.66 -13.93
N PRO A 140 -25.08 -8.90 -15.17
CA PRO A 140 -23.72 -8.58 -15.64
C PRO A 140 -23.44 -7.07 -15.72
N GLU A 141 -24.45 -6.22 -15.77
CA GLU A 141 -24.28 -4.77 -15.84
C GLU A 141 -23.94 -4.14 -14.48
N MET A 142 -24.31 -4.80 -13.37
CA MET A 142 -24.08 -4.32 -12.01
C MET A 142 -22.68 -4.72 -11.55
N ARG A 143 -21.69 -3.89 -11.85
CA ARG A 143 -20.28 -4.16 -11.57
C ARG A 143 -19.43 -2.89 -11.61
N GLY A 144 -18.35 -2.89 -10.88
CA GLY A 144 -17.31 -1.84 -10.94
C GLY A 144 -15.96 -2.38 -10.55
N LYS A 145 -14.96 -1.54 -10.63
CA LYS A 145 -13.57 -1.89 -10.37
C LYS A 145 -13.19 -1.56 -8.93
N ILE A 146 -12.32 -2.39 -8.36
CA ILE A 146 -11.59 -2.12 -7.12
C ILE A 146 -10.11 -2.12 -7.46
N THR A 147 -9.46 -0.98 -7.30
CA THR A 147 -8.00 -0.87 -7.41
C THR A 147 -7.42 -0.96 -6.01
N VAL A 148 -6.62 -1.99 -5.75
CA VAL A 148 -5.82 -2.12 -4.54
C VAL A 148 -4.43 -1.59 -4.88
N ASN A 149 -4.05 -0.47 -4.26
CA ASN A 149 -2.75 0.15 -4.47
C ASN A 149 -1.74 -0.48 -3.52
N ALA A 150 -0.50 -0.60 -3.97
CA ALA A 150 0.60 -0.86 -3.06
C ALA A 150 0.71 0.27 -2.04
N VAL A 151 0.98 -0.06 -0.79
CA VAL A 151 1.32 0.95 0.22
C VAL A 151 2.80 1.25 0.04
N THR A 152 3.08 2.38 -0.60
CA THR A 152 4.43 2.95 -0.65
C THR A 152 4.47 4.13 0.32
N SER A 153 4.30 3.90 1.61
CA SER A 153 4.42 4.94 2.61
C SER A 153 5.42 4.53 3.68
N GLY A 154 6.61 4.94 3.47
CA GLY A 154 7.73 4.70 4.34
C GLY A 154 9.00 4.81 3.54
N THR A 155 10.10 4.52 4.18
CA THR A 155 11.33 4.13 3.54
C THR A 155 11.05 2.78 2.88
N ASP A 156 11.54 2.54 1.72
CA ASP A 156 11.62 1.28 1.00
C ASP A 156 13.13 1.12 0.81
N SER A 157 13.76 0.43 1.76
CA SER A 157 15.21 0.50 1.95
C SER A 157 15.95 -0.28 0.89
N ASP A 158 15.40 -1.40 0.45
CA ASP A 158 15.95 -2.26 -0.60
C ASP A 158 15.42 -1.94 -2.01
N ASN A 159 14.34 -1.14 -2.11
CA ASN A 159 13.68 -0.73 -3.35
C ASN A 159 12.98 -1.87 -4.10
N ASP A 160 12.43 -2.85 -3.39
CA ASP A 160 11.66 -3.95 -3.97
C ASP A 160 10.19 -3.58 -4.25
N GLY A 161 9.71 -2.44 -3.70
CA GLY A 161 8.37 -1.89 -3.85
C GLY A 161 7.42 -2.21 -2.69
N VAL A 162 7.94 -2.82 -1.62
CA VAL A 162 7.29 -2.97 -0.30
C VAL A 162 7.97 -1.99 0.65
N ALA A 163 7.24 -1.30 1.49
CA ALA A 163 7.85 -0.35 2.41
C ALA A 163 8.20 -1.04 3.73
N ASP A 164 9.27 -0.60 4.40
CA ASP A 164 9.82 -1.17 5.65
C ASP A 164 8.78 -1.38 6.76
N ASP A 165 7.69 -0.61 6.78
CA ASP A 165 6.62 -0.73 7.79
C ASP A 165 5.66 -1.92 7.55
N VAL A 166 5.73 -2.56 6.40
CA VAL A 166 4.92 -3.73 5.97
C VAL A 166 5.77 -4.84 5.36
N ASP A 167 7.04 -4.58 5.12
CA ASP A 167 8.02 -5.57 4.74
C ASP A 167 8.32 -6.51 5.92
N VAL A 168 8.87 -7.63 5.69
CA VAL A 168 9.26 -8.60 6.70
C VAL A 168 10.75 -8.92 6.65
N ASP A 169 11.46 -8.32 5.67
CA ASP A 169 12.86 -8.50 5.35
C ASP A 169 13.32 -7.21 4.64
N ASP A 170 13.53 -6.15 5.44
CA ASP A 170 13.66 -4.74 5.01
C ASP A 170 14.87 -4.45 4.10
N ASP A 171 15.90 -5.33 4.11
CA ASP A 171 17.07 -5.22 3.26
C ASP A 171 17.19 -6.34 2.22
N ASN A 172 16.21 -7.29 2.24
CA ASN A 172 16.12 -8.44 1.32
C ASN A 172 17.35 -9.37 1.32
N ASP A 173 18.06 -9.44 2.44
CA ASP A 173 19.19 -10.35 2.54
C ASP A 173 18.77 -11.83 2.68
N GLY A 174 17.51 -12.08 3.07
CA GLY A 174 16.90 -13.38 3.27
C GLY A 174 16.83 -13.79 4.74
N ILE A 175 17.19 -12.91 5.66
CA ILE A 175 16.96 -13.02 7.11
C ILE A 175 15.82 -12.06 7.45
N LEU A 176 14.90 -12.46 8.31
CA LEU A 176 13.73 -11.63 8.62
C LEU A 176 14.08 -10.57 9.67
N ASP A 177 13.52 -9.35 9.60
CA ASP A 177 13.67 -8.26 10.58
C ASP A 177 13.44 -8.71 12.01
N THR A 178 12.47 -9.62 12.21
CA THR A 178 12.16 -10.18 13.54
C THR A 178 13.27 -11.06 14.11
N ILE A 179 14.21 -11.50 13.29
CA ILE A 179 15.39 -12.28 13.67
C ILE A 179 16.56 -11.35 13.93
N GLU A 180 16.78 -10.37 13.08
CA GLU A 180 17.89 -9.42 13.14
C GLU A 180 17.66 -8.35 14.20
N GLY A 181 16.44 -7.82 14.28
CA GLY A 181 16.01 -6.83 15.26
C GLY A 181 16.43 -5.40 14.88
N THR A 182 16.22 -4.48 15.83
CA THR A 182 16.45 -3.03 15.65
C THR A 182 17.66 -2.51 16.42
N ASP A 183 18.57 -3.40 16.83
CA ASP A 183 19.86 -3.00 17.40
C ASP A 183 20.80 -2.55 16.25
N ASP A 184 21.76 -1.69 16.53
CA ASP A 184 22.84 -1.24 15.68
C ASP A 184 24.12 -1.84 16.28
N THR A 185 24.52 -3.01 15.75
CA THR A 185 25.53 -3.86 16.42
C THR A 185 26.95 -3.31 16.24
N ASP A 186 27.27 -2.75 15.08
CA ASP A 186 28.60 -2.18 14.80
C ASP A 186 28.68 -0.68 15.12
N GLY A 187 27.54 0.01 15.30
CA GLY A 187 27.46 1.41 15.69
C GLY A 187 27.68 2.39 14.55
N ASP A 188 27.43 1.99 13.31
CA ASP A 188 27.58 2.82 12.13
C ASP A 188 26.39 3.75 11.87
N GLY A 189 25.23 3.46 12.48
CA GLY A 189 23.99 4.21 12.41
C GLY A 189 22.90 3.56 11.58
N THR A 190 23.14 2.36 11.03
CA THR A 190 22.17 1.46 10.41
C THR A 190 21.73 0.43 11.45
N ILE A 191 20.46 0.09 11.51
CA ILE A 191 19.98 -0.99 12.39
C ILE A 191 20.15 -2.33 11.66
N ASN A 192 20.31 -3.42 12.41
CA ASN A 192 20.61 -4.73 11.87
C ASN A 192 19.65 -5.17 10.74
N SER A 193 18.34 -4.91 10.86
CA SER A 193 17.36 -5.25 9.84
C SER A 193 17.41 -4.41 8.55
N LEU A 194 18.39 -3.54 8.42
CA LEU A 194 18.63 -2.69 7.24
C LEU A 194 20.11 -2.77 6.83
N ASP A 195 20.89 -3.67 7.44
CA ASP A 195 22.33 -3.72 7.31
C ASP A 195 22.80 -5.13 6.93
N LEU A 196 23.28 -5.29 5.73
CA LEU A 196 23.75 -6.56 5.17
C LEU A 196 25.00 -7.13 5.85
N ASP A 197 25.63 -6.39 6.81
CA ASP A 197 26.85 -6.75 7.55
C ASP A 197 26.76 -6.14 8.95
N SER A 198 25.76 -6.60 9.74
CA SER A 198 25.35 -6.03 11.02
C SER A 198 26.49 -5.85 12.04
N ASP A 199 27.55 -6.66 12.02
CA ASP A 199 28.67 -6.53 12.94
C ASP A 199 29.89 -5.81 12.33
N GLY A 200 29.82 -5.43 11.05
CA GLY A 200 30.82 -4.62 10.35
C GLY A 200 32.15 -5.32 10.13
N ASP A 201 32.20 -6.67 10.14
CA ASP A 201 33.48 -7.42 10.04
C ASP A 201 33.84 -7.74 8.59
N GLY A 202 32.96 -7.47 7.62
CA GLY A 202 33.12 -7.67 6.18
C GLY A 202 32.66 -9.05 5.71
N CYS A 203 31.91 -9.78 6.53
CA CYS A 203 31.23 -11.01 6.17
C CYS A 203 29.72 -10.70 6.29
N SER A 204 28.96 -10.81 5.20
CA SER A 204 27.53 -10.51 5.24
C SER A 204 26.76 -11.45 6.14
N ASP A 205 25.68 -10.95 6.75
CA ASP A 205 24.84 -11.68 7.71
C ASP A 205 24.29 -12.98 7.13
N VAL A 206 23.90 -12.95 5.86
CA VAL A 206 23.44 -14.14 5.12
C VAL A 206 24.48 -15.26 5.08
N VAL A 207 25.77 -14.91 4.94
CA VAL A 207 26.88 -15.90 4.94
C VAL A 207 27.12 -16.43 6.35
N GLU A 208 27.06 -15.55 7.38
CA GLU A 208 27.22 -15.93 8.77
C GLU A 208 26.06 -16.80 9.26
N ALA A 209 24.83 -16.54 8.79
CA ALA A 209 23.66 -17.38 9.02
C ALA A 209 23.74 -18.75 8.32
N GLY A 210 24.76 -18.95 7.45
CA GLY A 210 25.04 -20.21 6.78
C GLY A 210 24.31 -20.42 5.45
N TYR A 211 23.76 -19.37 4.89
CA TYR A 211 23.22 -19.36 3.53
C TYR A 211 24.32 -19.18 2.48
N VAL A 212 23.96 -19.30 1.22
CA VAL A 212 24.87 -19.13 0.10
C VAL A 212 24.58 -17.78 -0.55
N ASP A 213 25.55 -16.88 -0.49
CA ASP A 213 25.62 -15.71 -1.33
C ASP A 213 26.46 -16.06 -2.55
N GLY A 214 25.82 -16.22 -3.70
CA GLY A 214 26.45 -16.80 -4.90
C GLY A 214 27.19 -15.80 -5.78
N ASP A 215 26.93 -14.51 -5.62
CA ASP A 215 27.53 -13.39 -6.38
C ASP A 215 28.18 -12.31 -5.48
N ASN A 216 28.16 -12.53 -4.18
CA ASN A 216 28.74 -11.67 -3.14
C ASN A 216 28.15 -10.26 -3.14
N ASP A 217 26.83 -10.17 -3.22
CA ASP A 217 26.08 -8.92 -3.09
C ASP A 217 25.48 -8.71 -1.69
N GLY A 218 25.66 -9.66 -0.78
CA GLY A 218 25.13 -9.63 0.58
C GLY A 218 23.74 -10.29 0.70
N LEU A 219 23.17 -10.76 -0.39
CA LEU A 219 21.83 -11.34 -0.43
C LEU A 219 21.89 -12.88 -0.59
N ALA A 220 20.87 -13.56 -0.09
CA ALA A 220 20.80 -15.01 -0.23
C ALA A 220 20.55 -15.43 -1.69
N GLY A 221 21.46 -16.22 -2.27
CA GLY A 221 21.28 -16.80 -3.59
C GLY A 221 22.15 -16.21 -4.68
N VAL A 222 21.53 -15.80 -5.79
CA VAL A 222 22.18 -15.16 -6.96
C VAL A 222 21.19 -14.17 -7.58
N SER A 223 21.59 -12.95 -7.75
CA SER A 223 20.76 -11.89 -8.36
C SER A 223 20.38 -12.19 -9.83
N PRO A 224 19.19 -11.77 -10.31
CA PRO A 224 18.20 -10.95 -9.61
C PRO A 224 17.36 -11.78 -8.62
N PHE A 225 17.20 -11.25 -7.43
CA PHE A 225 16.36 -11.82 -6.40
C PHE A 225 14.88 -11.53 -6.72
N GLU A 226 14.01 -12.53 -6.66
CA GLU A 226 12.56 -12.35 -6.85
C GLU A 226 11.88 -12.44 -5.48
N VAL A 227 11.33 -11.33 -5.02
CA VAL A 227 10.58 -11.25 -3.76
C VAL A 227 9.10 -11.50 -3.96
N THR A 228 8.44 -11.96 -2.93
CA THR A 228 6.99 -12.08 -2.89
C THR A 228 6.36 -10.74 -2.45
N SER A 229 5.02 -10.64 -2.50
CA SER A 229 4.29 -9.41 -2.12
C SER A 229 4.37 -9.04 -0.63
N ASP A 230 5.02 -9.86 0.18
CA ASP A 230 5.30 -9.65 1.60
C ASP A 230 6.80 -9.46 1.87
N GLY A 231 7.61 -9.15 0.83
CA GLY A 231 9.02 -8.85 0.95
C GLY A 231 9.93 -10.06 1.22
N LYS A 232 9.64 -11.24 0.67
CA LYS A 232 10.43 -12.48 0.85
C LYS A 232 10.86 -13.09 -0.46
#